data_26f400142c75224cd9f243dddd7b474b
#
_entry.id   26f400142c75224cd9f243dddd7b474b
#
_cell.length_a   1.000
_cell.length_b   1.000
_cell.length_c   1.000
_cell.angle_alpha   90.00
_cell.angle_beta   90.00
_cell.angle_gamma   90.00
#
_symmetry.space_group_name_H-M   'P 1'
#
loop_
_entity.id
_entity.type
_entity.pdbx_description
1 polymer ?
#
loop_
_entity_poly.entity_id
_entity_poly.type
_entity_poly.pdbx_seq_one_letter_code
_entity_poly.pdbx_strand_id
1 'polypeptide(L)'
;MFEIMLLKINYHKAVGSLMLLFPLLLTVQATPLLWSEQLLWLENFVIAGGVLLVMASVLLSGKMRWNLMDWLVALWWAYVMLQGYLQSSYPCSYEMVTYSCLFALYLLLRFADSYFSIDESFIENLILVATSYEIVLGLWQLFLGSSLHPLYRVTGSFYNPGPYAAYVAMGVSIVITRLANYNPLVKSDKYIRGVYLLLLFVGMLVLAISGSRAALLALLIVVIWQYRLLVRKYIWYVLLAIIAVGGILLYAKFGSAMGRVVIWYQSLSLIAQHGVFGSGIGSFCGEYGETLRLFFSEQSHVDAFAAYADVVDYAFCDILQVGVEQGWIGLLLALLIVALVLRSERGTSKGMFACMLVLFVFSLFSYPFQLLPFQVIGVILLTKVSGGVTMELGLSKKANVVLLALMSFFCWLGLDFTQKYVEARVSSQKCVLFSDAVFIKENYQLLDFCCQDKNFLFGFSKMLQSAGRYMDSNAMLLKGIKISNDPMFWVLKGNNFRSMEMLDDAIRCYDVADEMLPNRLYPLYKKMLLWQERGNVTQAKKCAGELLRRVPKRSSSAVKDMQAEACRILNVHQ
;
A
#
# COMPACT_ATOMS: atom_id res chain seq x y z
N MET A 1 -39.18 -11.42 32.00
CA MET A 1 -39.29 -11.04 30.59
C MET A 1 -38.31 -9.91 30.23
N PHE A 2 -38.22 -8.85 31.02
CA PHE A 2 -37.29 -7.73 30.81
C PHE A 2 -35.79 -8.14 30.95
N GLU A 3 -35.43 -8.94 31.95
CA GLU A 3 -34.07 -9.48 32.13
C GLU A 3 -33.63 -10.42 30.99
N ILE A 4 -34.52 -11.28 30.48
CA ILE A 4 -34.25 -12.15 29.34
C ILE A 4 -34.05 -11.34 28.06
N MET A 5 -34.76 -10.22 27.91
CA MET A 5 -34.62 -9.30 26.80
C MET A 5 -33.28 -8.51 26.86
N LEU A 6 -32.90 -8.06 28.07
CA LEU A 6 -31.58 -7.44 28.31
C LEU A 6 -30.41 -8.41 28.10
N LEU A 7 -30.52 -9.66 28.56
CA LEU A 7 -29.54 -10.71 28.31
C LEU A 7 -29.40 -11.03 26.80
N LYS A 8 -30.52 -11.09 26.06
CA LYS A 8 -30.49 -11.26 24.59
C LYS A 8 -29.82 -10.08 23.89
N ILE A 9 -30.15 -8.84 24.27
CA ILE A 9 -29.53 -7.63 23.67
C ILE A 9 -28.04 -7.60 23.94
N ASN A 10 -27.60 -7.94 25.15
CA ASN A 10 -26.18 -8.00 25.50
C ASN A 10 -25.41 -9.12 24.74
N TYR A 11 -26.06 -10.28 24.58
CA TYR A 11 -25.49 -11.39 23.82
C TYR A 11 -25.30 -11.05 22.33
N HIS A 12 -26.31 -10.45 21.70
CA HIS A 12 -26.22 -10.04 20.30
C HIS A 12 -25.10 -9.01 20.08
N LYS A 13 -24.97 -8.01 20.95
CA LYS A 13 -23.88 -7.03 20.87
C LYS A 13 -22.50 -7.70 21.07
N ALA A 14 -22.39 -8.62 22.02
CA ALA A 14 -21.12 -9.33 22.28
C ALA A 14 -20.66 -10.17 21.07
N VAL A 15 -21.57 -10.89 20.43
CA VAL A 15 -21.26 -11.70 19.25
C VAL A 15 -20.83 -10.82 18.08
N GLY A 16 -21.55 -9.73 17.79
CA GLY A 16 -21.17 -8.78 16.75
C GLY A 16 -19.78 -8.14 16.99
N SER A 17 -19.51 -7.82 18.26
CA SER A 17 -18.22 -7.28 18.67
C SER A 17 -17.06 -8.26 18.48
N LEU A 18 -17.27 -9.56 18.76
CA LEU A 18 -16.26 -10.61 18.55
C LEU A 18 -15.94 -10.79 17.07
N MET A 19 -16.89 -10.60 16.16
CA MET A 19 -16.66 -10.67 14.71
C MET A 19 -15.74 -9.57 14.18
N LEU A 20 -15.63 -8.43 14.88
CA LEU A 20 -14.71 -7.35 14.54
C LEU A 20 -13.31 -7.54 15.11
N LEU A 21 -13.20 -8.29 16.21
CA LEU A 21 -11.93 -8.42 16.94
C LEU A 21 -10.85 -9.03 16.04
N PHE A 22 -11.17 -10.12 15.34
CA PHE A 22 -10.18 -10.84 14.54
C PHE A 22 -9.66 -10.02 13.35
N PRO A 23 -10.49 -9.41 12.47
CA PRO A 23 -9.98 -8.58 11.39
C PRO A 23 -9.13 -7.41 11.88
N LEU A 24 -9.50 -6.78 13.01
CA LEU A 24 -8.70 -5.70 13.58
C LEU A 24 -7.39 -6.19 14.20
N LEU A 25 -7.35 -7.36 14.82
CA LEU A 25 -6.10 -7.96 15.29
C LEU A 25 -5.14 -8.27 14.13
N LEU A 26 -5.65 -8.65 12.96
CA LEU A 26 -4.82 -8.85 11.76
C LEU A 26 -4.18 -7.55 11.26
N THR A 27 -4.71 -6.38 11.63
CA THR A 27 -4.09 -5.10 11.25
C THR A 27 -2.86 -4.74 12.07
N VAL A 28 -2.60 -5.47 13.15
CA VAL A 28 -1.51 -5.24 14.10
C VAL A 28 -0.62 -6.48 14.15
N GLN A 29 0.65 -6.35 13.86
CA GLN A 29 1.57 -7.48 13.78
C GLN A 29 2.56 -7.50 14.96
N ALA A 30 2.68 -8.64 15.63
CA ALA A 30 3.75 -8.87 16.59
C ALA A 30 5.04 -9.37 15.92
N THR A 31 4.90 -10.05 14.78
CA THR A 31 5.99 -10.60 13.97
C THR A 31 5.84 -10.12 12.53
N PRO A 32 6.92 -10.03 11.73
CA PRO A 32 6.84 -9.63 10.33
C PRO A 32 6.18 -10.73 9.49
N LEU A 33 4.90 -10.98 9.71
CA LEU A 33 4.09 -11.78 8.80
C LEU A 33 4.03 -11.07 7.44
N LEU A 34 4.24 -11.82 6.38
CA LEU A 34 4.02 -11.29 5.04
C LEU A 34 2.53 -10.93 4.89
N TRP A 35 2.22 -9.88 4.16
CA TRP A 35 0.81 -9.46 3.92
C TRP A 35 -0.02 -10.55 3.26
N SER A 36 0.64 -11.41 2.46
CA SER A 36 0.03 -12.59 1.88
C SER A 36 -0.38 -13.65 2.92
N GLU A 37 0.39 -13.80 4.00
CA GLU A 37 0.00 -14.68 5.11
C GLU A 37 -1.17 -14.09 5.89
N GLN A 38 -1.22 -12.77 6.05
CA GLN A 38 -2.39 -12.09 6.64
C GLN A 38 -3.64 -12.28 5.79
N LEU A 39 -3.52 -12.20 4.46
CA LEU A 39 -4.63 -12.46 3.56
C LEU A 39 -5.16 -13.88 3.73
N LEU A 40 -4.28 -14.88 3.85
CA LEU A 40 -4.67 -16.27 4.09
C LEU A 40 -5.50 -16.42 5.38
N TRP A 41 -5.09 -15.76 6.47
CA TRP A 41 -5.86 -15.74 7.72
C TRP A 41 -7.20 -15.03 7.57
N LEU A 42 -7.25 -13.94 6.82
CA LEU A 42 -8.47 -13.19 6.55
C LEU A 42 -9.47 -14.00 5.72
N GLU A 43 -9.01 -14.71 4.69
CA GLU A 43 -9.83 -15.62 3.88
C GLU A 43 -10.45 -16.71 4.74
N ASN A 44 -9.67 -17.38 5.58
CA ASN A 44 -10.18 -18.39 6.51
C ASN A 44 -11.25 -17.81 7.47
N PHE A 45 -11.01 -16.60 7.99
CA PHE A 45 -11.99 -15.91 8.82
C PHE A 45 -13.30 -15.62 8.08
N VAL A 46 -13.22 -15.12 6.85
CA VAL A 46 -14.40 -14.80 6.01
C VAL A 46 -15.19 -16.06 5.69
N ILE A 47 -14.50 -17.16 5.36
CA ILE A 47 -15.13 -18.46 5.08
C ILE A 47 -15.86 -18.97 6.34
N ALA A 48 -15.16 -19.06 7.46
CA ALA A 48 -15.74 -19.54 8.71
C ALA A 48 -16.91 -18.67 9.20
N GLY A 49 -16.71 -17.34 9.18
CA GLY A 49 -17.74 -16.36 9.55
C GLY A 49 -18.95 -16.41 8.61
N GLY A 50 -18.72 -16.55 7.30
CA GLY A 50 -19.76 -16.70 6.29
C GLY A 50 -20.61 -17.94 6.51
N VAL A 51 -19.98 -19.10 6.72
CA VAL A 51 -20.68 -20.36 7.04
C VAL A 51 -21.50 -20.21 8.31
N LEU A 52 -20.93 -19.65 9.39
CA LEU A 52 -21.65 -19.43 10.65
C LEU A 52 -22.86 -18.51 10.48
N LEU A 53 -22.71 -17.39 9.73
CA LEU A 53 -23.84 -16.47 9.49
C LEU A 53 -24.91 -17.06 8.58
N VAL A 54 -24.53 -17.84 7.57
CA VAL A 54 -25.50 -18.57 6.75
C VAL A 54 -26.31 -19.54 7.60
N MET A 55 -25.67 -20.32 8.47
CA MET A 55 -26.36 -21.22 9.43
C MET A 55 -27.23 -20.42 10.41
N ALA A 56 -26.70 -19.35 11.00
CA ALA A 56 -27.43 -18.51 11.94
C ALA A 56 -28.63 -17.78 11.28
N SER A 57 -28.57 -17.50 9.98
CA SER A 57 -29.65 -16.84 9.24
C SER A 57 -30.97 -17.61 9.27
N VAL A 58 -30.92 -18.94 9.47
CA VAL A 58 -32.13 -19.76 9.64
C VAL A 58 -32.86 -19.40 10.92
N LEU A 59 -32.12 -19.09 11.98
CA LEU A 59 -32.63 -18.80 13.34
C LEU A 59 -32.85 -17.31 13.58
N LEU A 60 -32.15 -16.43 12.85
CA LEU A 60 -32.17 -14.99 13.07
C LEU A 60 -33.21 -14.31 12.14
N SER A 61 -33.88 -13.31 12.65
CA SER A 61 -34.93 -12.55 11.94
C SER A 61 -34.45 -11.26 11.28
N GLY A 62 -33.14 -10.96 11.34
CA GLY A 62 -32.56 -9.74 10.76
C GLY A 62 -32.74 -9.65 9.24
N LYS A 63 -32.87 -8.44 8.73
CA LYS A 63 -32.91 -8.14 7.28
C LYS A 63 -31.82 -7.11 6.98
N MET A 64 -30.84 -7.49 6.20
CA MET A 64 -29.88 -6.53 5.66
C MET A 64 -30.60 -5.64 4.65
N ARG A 65 -30.54 -4.33 4.86
CA ARG A 65 -31.02 -3.33 3.92
C ARG A 65 -29.82 -2.73 3.20
N TRP A 66 -29.86 -2.75 1.87
CA TRP A 66 -28.81 -2.16 1.06
C TRP A 66 -28.99 -0.65 0.98
N ASN A 67 -27.94 0.07 1.27
CA ASN A 67 -27.86 1.51 1.07
C ASN A 67 -27.01 1.85 -0.18
N LEU A 68 -26.87 3.13 -0.50
CA LEU A 68 -26.10 3.57 -1.66
C LEU A 68 -24.62 3.16 -1.57
N MET A 69 -24.03 3.13 -0.37
CA MET A 69 -22.65 2.68 -0.18
C MET A 69 -22.48 1.20 -0.54
N ASP A 70 -23.42 0.35 -0.13
CA ASP A 70 -23.37 -1.08 -0.45
C ASP A 70 -23.35 -1.31 -1.97
N TRP A 71 -24.19 -0.56 -2.73
CA TRP A 71 -24.24 -0.64 -4.18
C TRP A 71 -22.96 -0.11 -4.85
N LEU A 72 -22.39 0.99 -4.35
CA LEU A 72 -21.14 1.52 -4.89
C LEU A 72 -19.95 0.58 -4.65
N VAL A 73 -19.86 -0.02 -3.45
CA VAL A 73 -18.82 -1.00 -3.13
C VAL A 73 -18.98 -2.25 -4.01
N ALA A 74 -20.20 -2.75 -4.19
CA ALA A 74 -20.47 -3.89 -5.06
C ALA A 74 -20.15 -3.58 -6.53
N LEU A 75 -20.53 -2.39 -7.02
CA LEU A 75 -20.25 -1.95 -8.38
C LEU A 75 -18.75 -1.79 -8.61
N TRP A 76 -18.02 -1.21 -7.65
CA TRP A 76 -16.57 -1.08 -7.75
C TRP A 76 -15.90 -2.46 -7.78
N TRP A 77 -16.27 -3.37 -6.87
CA TRP A 77 -15.76 -4.74 -6.90
C TRP A 77 -16.03 -5.43 -8.24
N ALA A 78 -17.27 -5.36 -8.76
CA ALA A 78 -17.62 -5.97 -10.04
C ALA A 78 -16.82 -5.37 -11.20
N TYR A 79 -16.61 -4.04 -11.20
CA TYR A 79 -15.79 -3.36 -12.20
C TYR A 79 -14.32 -3.82 -12.12
N VAL A 80 -13.74 -3.88 -10.93
CA VAL A 80 -12.38 -4.35 -10.69
C VAL A 80 -12.19 -5.79 -11.18
N MET A 81 -13.15 -6.68 -10.89
CA MET A 81 -13.10 -8.07 -11.36
C MET A 81 -13.20 -8.17 -12.88
N LEU A 82 -14.12 -7.42 -13.48
CA LEU A 82 -14.29 -7.38 -14.94
C LEU A 82 -13.03 -6.86 -15.64
N GLN A 83 -12.45 -5.77 -15.14
CA GLN A 83 -11.24 -5.18 -15.67
C GLN A 83 -10.04 -6.14 -15.53
N GLY A 84 -9.84 -6.74 -14.36
CA GLY A 84 -8.77 -7.70 -14.12
C GLY A 84 -8.88 -8.91 -15.07
N TYR A 85 -10.09 -9.39 -15.34
CA TYR A 85 -10.31 -10.47 -16.29
C TYR A 85 -10.04 -10.06 -17.75
N LEU A 86 -10.45 -8.86 -18.17
CA LEU A 86 -10.33 -8.41 -19.56
C LEU A 86 -8.95 -7.87 -19.93
N GLN A 87 -8.26 -7.21 -18.99
CA GLN A 87 -7.00 -6.52 -19.27
C GLN A 87 -5.77 -7.24 -18.72
N SER A 88 -5.95 -8.16 -17.75
CA SER A 88 -4.83 -8.90 -17.19
C SER A 88 -4.43 -10.05 -18.11
N SER A 89 -3.12 -10.19 -18.35
CA SER A 89 -2.56 -11.40 -18.96
C SER A 89 -2.68 -12.63 -18.05
N TYR A 90 -3.09 -12.42 -16.80
CA TYR A 90 -3.25 -13.43 -15.76
C TYR A 90 -4.62 -13.28 -15.10
N PRO A 91 -5.57 -14.21 -15.34
CA PRO A 91 -6.96 -14.08 -14.89
C PRO A 91 -7.16 -14.17 -13.38
N CYS A 92 -6.16 -14.69 -12.64
CA CYS A 92 -6.17 -14.72 -11.19
C CYS A 92 -4.87 -14.09 -10.67
N SER A 93 -4.98 -12.93 -10.03
CA SER A 93 -3.85 -12.24 -9.41
C SER A 93 -4.05 -12.11 -7.91
N TYR A 94 -2.95 -11.89 -7.20
CA TYR A 94 -2.99 -11.65 -5.75
C TYR A 94 -3.92 -10.46 -5.41
N GLU A 95 -3.90 -9.41 -6.20
CA GLU A 95 -4.75 -8.23 -6.03
C GLU A 95 -6.23 -8.57 -6.21
N MET A 96 -6.60 -9.35 -7.23
CA MET A 96 -7.99 -9.76 -7.47
C MET A 96 -8.53 -10.62 -6.32
N VAL A 97 -7.71 -11.55 -5.80
CA VAL A 97 -8.06 -12.38 -4.64
C VAL A 97 -8.24 -11.47 -3.42
N THR A 98 -7.33 -10.53 -3.20
CA THR A 98 -7.41 -9.57 -2.09
C THR A 98 -8.70 -8.74 -2.14
N TYR A 99 -9.03 -8.14 -3.29
CA TYR A 99 -10.26 -7.36 -3.46
C TYR A 99 -11.53 -8.20 -3.27
N SER A 100 -11.50 -9.47 -3.72
CA SER A 100 -12.64 -10.38 -3.51
C SER A 100 -12.80 -10.75 -2.03
N CYS A 101 -11.70 -10.99 -1.31
CA CYS A 101 -11.72 -11.25 0.12
C CYS A 101 -12.21 -10.02 0.92
N LEU A 102 -11.77 -8.81 0.55
CA LEU A 102 -12.21 -7.56 1.18
C LEU A 102 -13.69 -7.28 0.93
N PHE A 103 -14.20 -7.56 -0.27
CA PHE A 103 -15.63 -7.45 -0.56
C PHE A 103 -16.45 -8.47 0.23
N ALA A 104 -15.98 -9.71 0.33
CA ALA A 104 -16.60 -10.73 1.16
C ALA A 104 -16.59 -10.35 2.65
N LEU A 105 -15.49 -9.77 3.15
CA LEU A 105 -15.42 -9.20 4.50
C LEU A 105 -16.43 -8.07 4.69
N TYR A 106 -16.55 -7.16 3.72
CA TYR A 106 -17.54 -6.08 3.77
C TYR A 106 -18.96 -6.63 3.93
N LEU A 107 -19.35 -7.60 3.10
CA LEU A 107 -20.66 -8.24 3.19
C LEU A 107 -20.84 -8.98 4.51
N LEU A 108 -19.85 -9.73 4.97
CA LEU A 108 -19.87 -10.45 6.25
C LEU A 108 -20.17 -9.49 7.40
N LEU A 109 -19.46 -8.36 7.48
CA LEU A 109 -19.63 -7.37 8.52
C LEU A 109 -20.97 -6.62 8.41
N ARG A 110 -21.42 -6.30 7.20
CA ARG A 110 -22.76 -5.70 6.98
C ARG A 110 -23.88 -6.65 7.39
N PHE A 111 -23.73 -7.95 7.14
CA PHE A 111 -24.65 -8.95 7.64
C PHE A 111 -24.61 -9.04 9.16
N ALA A 112 -23.40 -9.16 9.75
CA ALA A 112 -23.22 -9.19 11.18
C ALA A 112 -23.87 -7.97 11.85
N ASP A 113 -23.69 -6.78 11.29
CA ASP A 113 -24.29 -5.55 11.81
C ASP A 113 -25.83 -5.58 11.75
N SER A 114 -26.42 -6.13 10.69
CA SER A 114 -27.87 -6.24 10.55
C SER A 114 -28.54 -7.18 11.57
N TYR A 115 -27.79 -8.17 12.06
CA TYR A 115 -28.27 -9.13 13.06
C TYR A 115 -27.87 -8.76 14.48
N PHE A 116 -26.68 -8.19 14.68
CA PHE A 116 -26.09 -8.03 16.01
C PHE A 116 -25.93 -6.57 16.45
N SER A 117 -26.24 -5.60 15.59
CA SER A 117 -26.15 -4.15 15.89
C SER A 117 -24.80 -3.76 16.50
N ILE A 118 -23.74 -3.82 15.69
CA ILE A 118 -22.37 -3.53 16.11
C ILE A 118 -22.26 -2.04 16.52
N ASP A 119 -21.76 -1.77 17.72
CA ASP A 119 -21.61 -0.41 18.24
C ASP A 119 -20.36 0.28 17.67
N GLU A 120 -20.52 1.51 17.20
CA GLU A 120 -19.42 2.34 16.70
C GLU A 120 -18.38 2.64 17.77
N SER A 121 -18.81 2.85 19.02
CA SER A 121 -17.89 3.09 20.14
C SER A 121 -16.99 1.88 20.41
N PHE A 122 -17.47 0.67 20.15
CA PHE A 122 -16.67 -0.54 20.25
C PHE A 122 -15.60 -0.59 19.17
N ILE A 123 -15.92 -0.23 17.92
CA ILE A 123 -14.94 -0.13 16.81
C ILE A 123 -13.85 0.88 17.18
N GLU A 124 -14.23 2.06 17.66
CA GLU A 124 -13.28 3.07 18.12
C GLU A 124 -12.36 2.54 19.23
N ASN A 125 -12.90 1.81 20.22
CA ASN A 125 -12.11 1.24 21.30
C ASN A 125 -11.10 0.20 20.78
N LEU A 126 -11.48 -0.64 19.83
CA LEU A 126 -10.58 -1.61 19.22
C LEU A 126 -9.46 -0.93 18.44
N ILE A 127 -9.77 0.13 17.69
CA ILE A 127 -8.75 0.94 17.00
C ILE A 127 -7.80 1.59 18.02
N LEU A 128 -8.31 2.09 19.14
CA LEU A 128 -7.50 2.65 20.21
C LEU A 128 -6.56 1.61 20.85
N VAL A 129 -7.04 0.39 21.09
CA VAL A 129 -6.21 -0.71 21.61
C VAL A 129 -5.11 -1.06 20.63
N ALA A 130 -5.44 -1.22 19.36
CA ALA A 130 -4.48 -1.51 18.30
C ALA A 130 -3.44 -0.37 18.15
N THR A 131 -3.90 0.89 18.18
CA THR A 131 -3.00 2.06 18.18
C THR A 131 -2.09 2.09 19.41
N SER A 132 -2.62 1.75 20.59
CA SER A 132 -1.81 1.71 21.82
C SER A 132 -0.70 0.67 21.72
N TYR A 133 -0.98 -0.49 21.14
CA TYR A 133 0.03 -1.49 20.85
C TYR A 133 1.11 -0.95 19.89
N GLU A 134 0.73 -0.31 18.79
CA GLU A 134 1.67 0.30 17.84
C GLU A 134 2.54 1.39 18.49
N ILE A 135 1.96 2.21 19.37
CA ILE A 135 2.72 3.20 20.15
C ILE A 135 3.74 2.52 21.05
N VAL A 136 3.36 1.48 21.79
CA VAL A 136 4.25 0.71 22.66
C VAL A 136 5.38 0.06 21.86
N LEU A 137 5.04 -0.55 20.73
CA LEU A 137 6.03 -1.16 19.82
C LEU A 137 7.02 -0.12 19.29
N GLY A 138 6.53 1.05 18.88
CA GLY A 138 7.38 2.14 18.39
C GLY A 138 8.31 2.69 19.48
N LEU A 139 7.84 2.81 20.73
CA LEU A 139 8.67 3.17 21.87
C LEU A 139 9.72 2.09 22.17
N TRP A 140 9.34 0.82 22.12
CA TRP A 140 10.27 -0.29 22.28
C TRP A 140 11.38 -0.25 21.21
N GLN A 141 11.03 -0.03 19.94
CA GLN A 141 12.00 0.14 18.85
C GLN A 141 12.94 1.34 19.11
N LEU A 142 12.40 2.43 19.66
CA LEU A 142 13.17 3.65 19.94
C LEU A 142 14.23 3.44 21.02
N PHE A 143 13.91 2.74 22.10
CA PHE A 143 14.74 2.66 23.31
C PHE A 143 15.51 1.34 23.43
N LEU A 144 14.93 0.22 23.05
CA LEU A 144 15.41 -1.12 23.38
C LEU A 144 15.66 -2.02 22.17
N GLY A 145 15.03 -1.75 21.04
CA GLY A 145 15.03 -2.63 19.88
C GLY A 145 15.57 -2.01 18.60
N SER A 146 15.32 -2.70 17.51
CA SER A 146 15.56 -2.24 16.15
C SER A 146 14.28 -2.30 15.35
N SER A 147 14.10 -1.40 14.40
CA SER A 147 12.97 -1.46 13.46
C SER A 147 13.21 -2.52 12.38
N LEU A 148 12.16 -2.85 11.65
CA LEU A 148 12.23 -3.72 10.48
C LEU A 148 13.00 -3.10 9.31
N HIS A 149 13.19 -1.78 9.31
CA HIS A 149 13.84 -1.04 8.22
C HIS A 149 15.24 -0.57 8.63
N PRO A 150 16.30 -0.84 7.83
CA PRO A 150 17.68 -0.53 8.23
C PRO A 150 17.99 0.96 8.37
N LEU A 151 17.18 1.84 7.75
CA LEU A 151 17.42 3.30 7.75
C LEU A 151 16.51 4.08 8.72
N TYR A 152 15.41 3.48 9.21
CA TYR A 152 14.44 4.16 10.06
C TYR A 152 14.41 3.53 11.43
N ARG A 153 14.49 4.34 12.46
CA ARG A 153 14.56 3.88 13.85
C ARG A 153 13.22 3.39 14.40
N VAL A 154 12.11 3.99 13.94
CA VAL A 154 10.76 3.69 14.42
C VAL A 154 9.83 3.47 13.25
N THR A 155 9.29 2.27 13.14
CA THR A 155 8.34 1.86 12.07
C THR A 155 7.14 1.08 12.60
N GLY A 156 7.07 0.80 13.91
CA GLY A 156 6.06 -0.09 14.49
C GLY A 156 6.09 -1.47 13.85
N SER A 157 4.95 -2.04 13.60
CA SER A 157 4.78 -3.28 12.85
C SER A 157 4.92 -3.10 11.32
N PHE A 158 4.98 -1.86 10.84
CA PHE A 158 5.14 -1.53 9.42
C PHE A 158 6.62 -1.44 9.04
N TYR A 159 6.92 -1.70 7.77
CA TYR A 159 8.28 -1.54 7.25
C TYR A 159 8.67 -0.07 7.06
N ASN A 160 7.67 0.83 6.89
CA ASN A 160 7.88 2.25 6.57
C ASN A 160 7.27 3.15 7.65
N PRO A 161 7.97 4.20 8.12
CA PRO A 161 7.46 5.13 9.13
C PRO A 161 6.20 5.91 8.70
N GLY A 162 5.96 6.08 7.38
CA GLY A 162 4.77 6.76 6.88
C GLY A 162 3.46 6.07 7.25
N PRO A 163 3.23 4.82 6.81
CA PRO A 163 2.07 4.03 7.22
C PRO A 163 1.96 3.86 8.74
N TYR A 164 3.05 3.57 9.44
CA TYR A 164 3.05 3.52 10.89
C TYR A 164 2.45 4.79 11.52
N ALA A 165 2.94 5.95 11.08
CA ALA A 165 2.44 7.22 11.57
C ALA A 165 0.95 7.44 11.24
N ALA A 166 0.49 7.02 10.05
CA ALA A 166 -0.92 7.11 9.69
C ALA A 166 -1.80 6.25 10.62
N TYR A 167 -1.33 5.04 10.94
CA TYR A 167 -2.04 4.17 11.86
C TYR A 167 -2.16 4.78 13.26
N VAL A 168 -1.06 5.32 13.80
CA VAL A 168 -1.06 6.04 15.07
C VAL A 168 -1.97 7.29 15.00
N ALA A 169 -1.94 8.03 13.88
CA ALA A 169 -2.78 9.21 13.69
C ALA A 169 -4.28 8.90 13.71
N MET A 170 -4.71 7.72 13.22
CA MET A 170 -6.12 7.31 13.34
C MET A 170 -6.56 7.21 14.81
N GLY A 171 -5.81 6.53 15.66
CA GLY A 171 -6.15 6.44 17.09
C GLY A 171 -6.05 7.78 17.80
N VAL A 172 -5.03 8.59 17.52
CA VAL A 172 -4.89 9.96 18.07
C VAL A 172 -6.09 10.83 17.65
N SER A 173 -6.62 10.67 16.44
CA SER A 173 -7.80 11.40 15.97
C SER A 173 -9.06 11.07 16.80
N ILE A 174 -9.24 9.79 17.16
CA ILE A 174 -10.32 9.37 18.08
C ILE A 174 -10.12 10.01 19.46
N VAL A 175 -8.92 10.00 19.98
CA VAL A 175 -8.60 10.62 21.28
C VAL A 175 -8.93 12.11 21.27
N ILE A 176 -8.55 12.85 20.22
CA ILE A 176 -8.86 14.28 20.05
C ILE A 176 -10.38 14.51 20.10
N THR A 177 -11.17 13.72 19.36
CA THR A 177 -12.63 13.88 19.33
C THR A 177 -13.27 13.54 20.67
N ARG A 178 -12.79 12.52 21.38
CA ARG A 178 -13.30 12.15 22.71
C ARG A 178 -12.96 13.19 23.77
N LEU A 179 -11.75 13.73 23.76
CA LEU A 179 -11.35 14.83 24.67
C LEU A 179 -12.16 16.11 24.41
N ALA A 180 -12.44 16.44 23.15
CA ALA A 180 -13.23 17.61 22.79
C ALA A 180 -14.72 17.51 23.23
N ASN A 181 -15.25 16.28 23.36
CA ASN A 181 -16.63 16.03 23.79
C ASN A 181 -16.71 15.57 25.26
N TYR A 182 -15.63 15.69 26.01
CA TYR A 182 -15.57 15.27 27.40
C TYR A 182 -16.52 16.09 28.30
N ASN A 183 -17.30 15.40 29.14
CA ASN A 183 -18.18 16.02 30.11
C ASN A 183 -17.52 16.00 31.52
N PRO A 184 -17.12 17.16 32.10
CA PRO A 184 -16.43 17.22 33.37
C PRO A 184 -17.30 16.86 34.59
N LEU A 185 -18.63 16.77 34.41
CA LEU A 185 -19.58 16.52 35.51
C LEU A 185 -19.64 15.05 35.94
N VAL A 186 -19.11 14.12 35.13
CA VAL A 186 -19.12 12.68 35.43
C VAL A 186 -17.82 12.28 36.12
N LYS A 187 -17.89 11.91 37.42
CA LYS A 187 -16.71 11.57 38.25
C LYS A 187 -15.87 10.41 37.74
N SER A 188 -16.48 9.40 37.09
CA SER A 188 -15.79 8.23 36.53
C SER A 188 -14.87 8.59 35.36
N ASP A 189 -15.10 9.73 34.70
CA ASP A 189 -14.40 10.12 33.49
C ASP A 189 -13.01 10.71 33.73
N LYS A 190 -12.65 11.08 34.97
CA LYS A 190 -11.33 11.68 35.27
C LYS A 190 -10.15 10.76 34.94
N TYR A 191 -10.25 9.48 35.29
CA TYR A 191 -9.21 8.50 35.00
C TYR A 191 -9.12 8.23 33.49
N ILE A 192 -10.27 8.07 32.81
CA ILE A 192 -10.36 7.88 31.36
C ILE A 192 -9.75 9.09 30.64
N ARG A 193 -10.05 10.31 31.09
CA ARG A 193 -9.43 11.52 30.57
C ARG A 193 -7.91 11.51 30.73
N GLY A 194 -7.41 11.08 31.89
CA GLY A 194 -5.96 10.93 32.12
C GLY A 194 -5.30 9.98 31.12
N VAL A 195 -5.93 8.84 30.85
CA VAL A 195 -5.48 7.88 29.84
C VAL A 195 -5.48 8.50 28.42
N TYR A 196 -6.55 9.22 28.06
CA TYR A 196 -6.60 9.88 26.75
C TYR A 196 -5.54 10.98 26.62
N LEU A 197 -5.27 11.76 27.64
CA LEU A 197 -4.20 12.77 27.63
C LEU A 197 -2.83 12.13 27.51
N LEU A 198 -2.59 11.02 28.19
CA LEU A 198 -1.36 10.24 28.06
C LEU A 198 -1.20 9.68 26.64
N LEU A 199 -2.23 9.05 26.09
CA LEU A 199 -2.23 8.53 24.72
C LEU A 199 -2.01 9.64 23.68
N LEU A 200 -2.63 10.82 23.89
CA LEU A 200 -2.41 11.99 23.03
C LEU A 200 -0.94 12.43 23.08
N PHE A 201 -0.39 12.60 24.27
CA PHE A 201 0.99 13.06 24.45
C PHE A 201 2.00 12.09 23.84
N VAL A 202 1.90 10.81 24.19
CA VAL A 202 2.82 9.78 23.70
C VAL A 202 2.64 9.54 22.19
N GLY A 203 1.39 9.52 21.72
CA GLY A 203 1.09 9.40 20.29
C GLY A 203 1.67 10.56 19.48
N MET A 204 1.53 11.80 19.95
CA MET A 204 2.14 12.97 19.29
C MET A 204 3.67 12.92 19.30
N LEU A 205 4.29 12.44 20.39
CA LEU A 205 5.74 12.23 20.47
C LEU A 205 6.22 11.23 19.40
N VAL A 206 5.57 10.09 19.31
CA VAL A 206 5.88 9.04 18.33
C VAL A 206 5.68 9.55 16.90
N LEU A 207 4.62 10.30 16.63
CA LEU A 207 4.36 10.91 15.32
C LEU A 207 5.45 11.92 14.94
N ALA A 208 5.92 12.73 15.88
CA ALA A 208 7.02 13.67 15.64
C ALA A 208 8.32 12.90 15.29
N ILE A 209 8.64 11.83 16.02
CA ILE A 209 9.83 10.99 15.77
C ILE A 209 9.76 10.28 14.43
N SER A 210 8.58 9.81 14.00
CA SER A 210 8.39 9.17 12.70
C SER A 210 8.69 10.09 11.52
N GLY A 211 8.53 11.41 11.71
CA GLY A 211 8.77 12.44 10.71
C GLY A 211 7.83 12.36 9.50
N SER A 212 6.64 11.74 9.64
CA SER A 212 5.63 11.64 8.59
C SER A 212 4.81 12.91 8.46
N ARG A 213 5.13 13.73 7.44
CA ARG A 213 4.41 14.99 7.15
C ARG A 213 2.94 14.76 6.80
N ALA A 214 2.65 13.69 6.04
CA ALA A 214 1.30 13.37 5.60
C ALA A 214 0.37 13.02 6.80
N ALA A 215 0.88 12.25 7.77
CA ALA A 215 0.13 11.91 8.98
C ALA A 215 -0.13 13.14 9.87
N LEU A 216 0.88 14.02 10.02
CA LEU A 216 0.71 15.29 10.76
C LEU A 216 -0.29 16.22 10.07
N LEU A 217 -0.25 16.32 8.73
CA LEU A 217 -1.24 17.08 7.96
C LEU A 217 -2.65 16.51 8.13
N ALA A 218 -2.80 15.19 8.11
CA ALA A 218 -4.09 14.56 8.34
C ALA A 218 -4.66 14.89 9.73
N LEU A 219 -3.84 14.83 10.77
CA LEU A 219 -4.26 15.24 12.12
C LEU A 219 -4.60 16.73 12.21
N LEU A 220 -3.82 17.59 11.56
CA LEU A 220 -4.12 19.02 11.50
C LEU A 220 -5.50 19.27 10.90
N ILE A 221 -5.84 18.57 9.82
CA ILE A 221 -7.17 18.67 9.20
C ILE A 221 -8.27 18.16 10.16
N VAL A 222 -8.04 17.09 10.90
CA VAL A 222 -8.98 16.63 11.94
C VAL A 222 -9.17 17.69 13.03
N VAL A 223 -8.11 18.33 13.50
CA VAL A 223 -8.18 19.41 14.49
C VAL A 223 -8.98 20.61 13.93
N ILE A 224 -8.70 21.02 12.68
CA ILE A 224 -9.43 22.09 12.00
C ILE A 224 -10.93 21.73 11.88
N TRP A 225 -11.24 20.51 11.49
CA TRP A 225 -12.61 20.04 11.38
C TRP A 225 -13.32 20.02 12.75
N GLN A 226 -12.67 19.48 13.79
CA GLN A 226 -13.24 19.37 15.13
C GLN A 226 -13.51 20.73 15.76
N TYR A 227 -12.61 21.68 15.57
CA TYR A 227 -12.67 23.05 16.14
C TYR A 227 -13.02 24.10 15.08
N ARG A 228 -13.74 23.74 14.03
CA ARG A 228 -14.05 24.60 12.87
C ARG A 228 -14.67 25.96 13.22
N LEU A 229 -15.47 26.04 14.26
CA LEU A 229 -16.06 27.33 14.71
C LEU A 229 -14.98 28.27 15.27
N LEU A 230 -14.04 27.74 16.05
CA LEU A 230 -12.91 28.49 16.58
C LEU A 230 -11.95 28.88 15.47
N VAL A 231 -11.61 27.92 14.59
CA VAL A 231 -10.75 28.14 13.42
C VAL A 231 -11.33 29.26 12.53
N ARG A 232 -12.64 29.25 12.28
CA ARG A 232 -13.31 30.30 11.48
C ARG A 232 -13.13 31.71 12.07
N LYS A 233 -13.11 31.80 13.42
CA LYS A 233 -12.87 33.07 14.11
C LYS A 233 -11.42 33.57 13.94
N TYR A 234 -10.45 32.64 13.90
CA TYR A 234 -9.01 32.95 13.82
C TYR A 234 -8.37 32.50 12.51
N ILE A 235 -9.14 32.48 11.42
CA ILE A 235 -8.74 31.84 10.16
C ILE A 235 -7.40 32.37 9.63
N TRP A 236 -7.15 33.67 9.73
CA TRP A 236 -5.90 34.27 9.22
C TRP A 236 -4.66 33.82 9.99
N TYR A 237 -4.74 33.67 11.30
CA TYR A 237 -3.65 33.12 12.13
C TYR A 237 -3.39 31.66 11.83
N VAL A 238 -4.47 30.88 11.63
CA VAL A 238 -4.36 29.46 11.26
C VAL A 238 -3.71 29.31 9.87
N LEU A 239 -4.13 30.11 8.88
CA LEU A 239 -3.52 30.11 7.56
C LEU A 239 -2.04 30.48 7.61
N LEU A 240 -1.69 31.53 8.35
CA LEU A 240 -0.29 31.94 8.53
C LEU A 240 0.55 30.83 9.16
N ALA A 241 0.03 30.18 10.20
CA ALA A 241 0.71 29.04 10.84
C ALA A 241 0.89 27.85 9.90
N ILE A 242 -0.13 27.52 9.09
CA ILE A 242 -0.05 26.44 8.10
C ILE A 242 1.01 26.76 7.04
N ILE A 243 1.04 28.00 6.53
CA ILE A 243 2.04 28.42 5.53
C ILE A 243 3.45 28.36 6.13
N ALA A 244 3.64 28.87 7.34
CA ALA A 244 4.95 28.87 8.01
C ALA A 244 5.45 27.46 8.27
N VAL A 245 4.64 26.61 8.93
CA VAL A 245 5.01 25.22 9.25
C VAL A 245 5.15 24.39 7.95
N GLY A 246 4.23 24.56 6.99
CA GLY A 246 4.29 23.88 5.70
C GLY A 246 5.56 24.23 4.94
N GLY A 247 5.95 25.51 4.90
CA GLY A 247 7.19 25.98 4.28
C GLY A 247 8.44 25.35 4.91
N ILE A 248 8.52 25.33 6.24
CA ILE A 248 9.62 24.68 6.97
C ILE A 248 9.70 23.18 6.65
N LEU A 249 8.58 22.47 6.67
CA LEU A 249 8.53 21.04 6.38
C LEU A 249 8.87 20.72 4.92
N LEU A 250 8.50 21.58 3.97
CA LEU A 250 8.87 21.44 2.55
C LEU A 250 10.38 21.64 2.38
N TYR A 251 10.94 22.69 2.99
CA TYR A 251 12.38 22.95 2.92
C TYR A 251 13.21 21.81 3.52
N ALA A 252 12.83 21.31 4.69
CA ALA A 252 13.56 20.24 5.40
C ALA A 252 13.64 18.91 4.64
N LYS A 253 12.68 18.62 3.75
CA LYS A 253 12.63 17.38 2.95
C LYS A 253 12.32 17.66 1.46
N PHE A 254 12.95 18.66 0.89
CA PHE A 254 12.70 19.12 -0.48
C PHE A 254 12.86 17.99 -1.51
N GLY A 255 13.91 17.19 -1.43
CA GLY A 255 14.15 16.07 -2.35
C GLY A 255 13.02 15.03 -2.37
N SER A 256 12.43 14.72 -1.21
CA SER A 256 11.27 13.81 -1.15
C SER A 256 10.00 14.44 -1.73
N ALA A 257 9.85 15.76 -1.67
CA ALA A 257 8.72 16.45 -2.29
C ALA A 257 8.86 16.45 -3.81
N MET A 258 10.05 16.79 -4.33
CA MET A 258 10.35 16.77 -5.77
C MET A 258 10.21 15.37 -6.38
N GLY A 259 10.64 14.31 -5.66
CA GLY A 259 10.40 12.94 -6.10
C GLY A 259 8.91 12.62 -6.30
N ARG A 260 8.02 13.11 -5.41
CA ARG A 260 6.57 12.96 -5.59
C ARG A 260 6.03 13.75 -6.77
N VAL A 261 6.56 14.94 -7.03
CA VAL A 261 6.16 15.75 -8.20
C VAL A 261 6.43 14.95 -9.49
N VAL A 262 7.61 14.32 -9.61
CA VAL A 262 7.93 13.47 -10.77
C VAL A 262 6.94 12.31 -10.88
N ILE A 263 6.69 11.59 -9.77
CA ILE A 263 5.76 10.44 -9.75
C ILE A 263 4.34 10.89 -10.17
N TRP A 264 3.83 11.99 -9.63
CA TRP A 264 2.49 12.48 -9.92
C TRP A 264 2.36 12.97 -11.35
N TYR A 265 3.40 13.65 -11.88
CA TYR A 265 3.42 14.07 -13.28
C TYR A 265 3.32 12.86 -14.22
N GLN A 266 4.12 11.82 -13.98
CA GLN A 266 4.06 10.59 -14.77
C GLN A 266 2.72 9.86 -14.59
N SER A 267 2.18 9.82 -13.38
CA SER A 267 0.86 9.21 -13.13
C SER A 267 -0.25 9.92 -13.90
N LEU A 268 -0.24 11.26 -13.96
CA LEU A 268 -1.21 12.03 -14.76
C LEU A 268 -1.07 11.77 -16.26
N SER A 269 0.17 11.65 -16.76
CA SER A 269 0.43 11.25 -18.14
C SER A 269 -0.13 9.86 -18.46
N LEU A 270 0.07 8.89 -17.56
CA LEU A 270 -0.48 7.54 -17.69
C LEU A 270 -2.02 7.52 -17.68
N ILE A 271 -2.66 8.30 -16.81
CA ILE A 271 -4.13 8.44 -16.80
C ILE A 271 -4.64 8.97 -18.15
N ALA A 272 -3.93 9.96 -18.72
CA ALA A 272 -4.30 10.50 -20.03
C ALA A 272 -4.12 9.48 -21.16
N GLN A 273 -3.09 8.63 -21.08
CA GLN A 273 -2.78 7.60 -22.08
C GLN A 273 -3.78 6.42 -22.05
N HIS A 274 -4.08 5.90 -20.86
CA HIS A 274 -4.94 4.71 -20.68
C HIS A 274 -6.45 5.03 -20.61
N GLY A 275 -6.82 6.28 -20.46
CA GLY A 275 -8.19 6.79 -20.66
C GLY A 275 -9.23 6.20 -19.72
N VAL A 276 -10.33 5.69 -20.30
CA VAL A 276 -11.56 5.36 -19.57
C VAL A 276 -11.37 4.17 -18.62
N PHE A 277 -10.66 3.13 -19.07
CA PHE A 277 -10.56 1.85 -18.35
C PHE A 277 -9.28 1.69 -17.55
N GLY A 278 -8.26 2.54 -17.75
CA GLY A 278 -6.95 2.42 -17.11
C GLY A 278 -6.10 1.29 -17.71
N SER A 279 -4.95 1.04 -17.10
CA SER A 279 -3.96 0.04 -17.55
C SER A 279 -4.14 -1.37 -16.94
N GLY A 280 -5.08 -1.53 -16.01
CA GLY A 280 -5.32 -2.77 -15.28
C GLY A 280 -4.77 -2.74 -13.85
N ILE A 281 -5.35 -3.58 -12.99
CA ILE A 281 -5.00 -3.63 -11.57
C ILE A 281 -3.58 -4.17 -11.40
N GLY A 282 -2.79 -3.52 -10.52
CA GLY A 282 -1.40 -3.89 -10.25
C GLY A 282 -0.42 -3.53 -11.36
N SER A 283 -0.85 -2.83 -12.42
CA SER A 283 -0.01 -2.47 -13.57
C SER A 283 0.88 -1.24 -13.34
N PHE A 284 0.62 -0.44 -12.31
CA PHE A 284 1.30 0.84 -12.07
C PHE A 284 2.83 0.75 -12.17
N CYS A 285 3.44 -0.25 -11.54
CA CYS A 285 4.90 -0.37 -11.54
C CYS A 285 5.49 -0.57 -12.94
N GLY A 286 4.88 -1.42 -13.76
CA GLY A 286 5.34 -1.69 -15.12
C GLY A 286 5.20 -0.47 -16.02
N GLU A 287 4.02 0.13 -16.05
CA GLU A 287 3.70 1.31 -16.86
C GLU A 287 4.55 2.53 -16.46
N TYR A 288 4.75 2.75 -15.17
CA TYR A 288 5.60 3.82 -14.66
C TYR A 288 7.06 3.69 -15.14
N GLY A 289 7.59 2.47 -15.23
CA GLY A 289 8.97 2.24 -15.68
C GLY A 289 9.24 2.71 -17.10
N GLU A 290 8.35 2.39 -18.04
CA GLU A 290 8.47 2.83 -19.43
C GLU A 290 8.24 4.33 -19.59
N THR A 291 7.24 4.87 -18.89
CA THR A 291 6.97 6.32 -18.91
C THR A 291 8.14 7.12 -18.34
N LEU A 292 8.81 6.60 -17.31
CA LEU A 292 10.00 7.22 -16.74
C LEU A 292 11.19 7.18 -17.72
N ARG A 293 11.36 6.08 -18.46
CA ARG A 293 12.37 5.95 -19.52
C ARG A 293 12.16 7.00 -20.61
N LEU A 294 10.94 7.14 -21.10
CA LEU A 294 10.58 8.15 -22.10
C LEU A 294 10.80 9.58 -21.59
N PHE A 295 10.48 9.84 -20.31
CA PHE A 295 10.69 11.14 -19.69
C PHE A 295 12.17 11.53 -19.64
N PHE A 296 13.06 10.61 -19.29
CA PHE A 296 14.49 10.87 -19.23
C PHE A 296 15.23 10.70 -20.57
N SER A 297 14.53 10.38 -21.65
CA SER A 297 15.12 10.47 -23.00
C SER A 297 15.48 11.91 -23.38
N GLU A 298 14.83 12.92 -22.74
CA GLU A 298 15.16 14.33 -22.90
C GLU A 298 16.20 14.77 -21.87
N GLN A 299 17.34 15.32 -22.33
CA GLN A 299 18.44 15.76 -21.46
C GLN A 299 18.03 16.84 -20.44
N SER A 300 17.13 17.73 -20.82
CA SER A 300 16.58 18.77 -19.92
C SER A 300 15.91 18.18 -18.68
N HIS A 301 15.20 17.06 -18.81
CA HIS A 301 14.58 16.34 -17.70
C HIS A 301 15.61 15.62 -16.84
N VAL A 302 16.68 15.05 -17.46
CA VAL A 302 17.80 14.44 -16.73
C VAL A 302 18.44 15.47 -15.81
N ASP A 303 18.79 16.65 -16.33
CA ASP A 303 19.48 17.70 -15.57
C ASP A 303 18.61 18.23 -14.40
N ALA A 304 17.29 18.32 -14.61
CA ALA A 304 16.39 18.91 -13.63
C ALA A 304 15.90 17.89 -12.56
N PHE A 305 15.65 16.64 -12.94
CA PHE A 305 14.86 15.72 -12.12
C PHE A 305 15.54 14.38 -11.80
N ALA A 306 16.63 14.00 -12.47
CA ALA A 306 17.28 12.71 -12.25
C ALA A 306 17.64 12.46 -10.78
N ALA A 307 18.13 13.48 -10.07
CA ALA A 307 18.50 13.37 -8.65
C ALA A 307 17.32 12.96 -7.73
N TYR A 308 16.08 13.22 -8.16
CA TYR A 308 14.86 12.98 -7.37
C TYR A 308 14.15 11.67 -7.75
N ALA A 309 14.43 11.12 -8.93
CA ALA A 309 13.83 9.87 -9.40
C ALA A 309 14.29 8.66 -8.58
N ASP A 310 13.40 7.68 -8.45
CA ASP A 310 13.69 6.38 -7.81
C ASP A 310 12.78 5.27 -8.36
N VAL A 311 13.13 4.02 -8.02
CA VAL A 311 12.21 2.88 -8.16
C VAL A 311 11.10 3.05 -7.13
N VAL A 312 9.85 2.98 -7.58
CA VAL A 312 8.67 3.17 -6.73
C VAL A 312 7.66 2.04 -6.96
N ASP A 313 7.03 1.61 -5.88
CA ASP A 313 5.98 0.58 -5.95
C ASP A 313 4.58 1.20 -6.09
N TYR A 314 4.42 2.47 -5.72
CA TYR A 314 3.13 3.15 -5.61
C TYR A 314 3.22 4.60 -6.10
N ALA A 315 2.08 5.15 -6.53
CA ALA A 315 1.96 6.55 -6.97
C ALA A 315 2.13 7.58 -5.84
N PHE A 316 2.21 7.16 -4.57
CA PHE A 316 2.17 8.05 -3.38
C PHE A 316 0.96 9.00 -3.36
N CYS A 317 -0.10 8.59 -4.03
CA CYS A 317 -1.44 9.16 -4.02
C CYS A 317 -2.40 8.08 -4.53
N ASP A 318 -3.22 7.50 -3.64
CA ASP A 318 -4.10 6.38 -4.02
C ASP A 318 -5.10 6.77 -5.10
N ILE A 319 -5.56 8.04 -5.13
CA ILE A 319 -6.46 8.53 -6.18
C ILE A 319 -5.76 8.49 -7.56
N LEU A 320 -4.50 8.90 -7.64
CA LEU A 320 -3.75 8.81 -8.90
C LEU A 320 -3.50 7.36 -9.29
N GLN A 321 -3.20 6.49 -8.34
CA GLN A 321 -3.01 5.07 -8.62
C GLN A 321 -4.28 4.42 -9.16
N VAL A 322 -5.44 4.69 -8.53
CA VAL A 322 -6.74 4.26 -9.06
C VAL A 322 -6.97 4.81 -10.48
N GLY A 323 -6.59 6.07 -10.72
CA GLY A 323 -6.70 6.66 -12.06
C GLY A 323 -5.85 5.97 -13.11
N VAL A 324 -4.61 5.59 -12.79
CA VAL A 324 -3.72 4.86 -13.71
C VAL A 324 -4.27 3.45 -13.95
N GLU A 325 -4.55 2.71 -12.89
CA GLU A 325 -4.91 1.30 -12.97
C GLU A 325 -6.35 1.06 -13.43
N GLN A 326 -7.30 1.89 -12.98
CA GLN A 326 -8.74 1.71 -13.18
C GLN A 326 -9.38 2.79 -14.06
N GLY A 327 -8.61 3.77 -14.54
CA GLY A 327 -9.06 4.83 -15.42
C GLY A 327 -10.10 5.77 -14.82
N TRP A 328 -10.81 6.48 -15.71
CA TRP A 328 -11.83 7.45 -15.29
C TRP A 328 -13.02 6.82 -14.57
N ILE A 329 -13.39 5.57 -14.91
CA ILE A 329 -14.48 4.84 -14.23
C ILE A 329 -14.10 4.58 -12.77
N GLY A 330 -12.90 4.02 -12.53
CA GLY A 330 -12.41 3.78 -11.16
C GLY A 330 -12.32 5.06 -10.35
N LEU A 331 -11.80 6.16 -10.95
CA LEU A 331 -11.76 7.49 -10.33
C LEU A 331 -13.14 7.99 -9.93
N LEU A 332 -14.13 7.89 -10.82
CA LEU A 332 -15.50 8.32 -10.54
C LEU A 332 -16.08 7.54 -9.35
N LEU A 333 -15.94 6.21 -9.35
CA LEU A 333 -16.42 5.37 -8.27
C LEU A 333 -15.74 5.70 -6.94
N ALA A 334 -14.42 5.87 -6.93
CA ALA A 334 -13.66 6.26 -5.74
C ALA A 334 -14.12 7.63 -5.21
N LEU A 335 -14.29 8.62 -6.08
CA LEU A 335 -14.77 9.96 -5.70
C LEU A 335 -16.20 9.94 -5.17
N LEU A 336 -17.09 9.09 -5.71
CA LEU A 336 -18.45 8.92 -5.20
C LEU A 336 -18.43 8.30 -3.79
N ILE A 337 -17.59 7.29 -3.55
CA ILE A 337 -17.41 6.70 -2.21
C ILE A 337 -16.91 7.78 -1.23
N VAL A 338 -15.87 8.53 -1.59
CA VAL A 338 -15.35 9.63 -0.77
C VAL A 338 -16.43 10.67 -0.49
N ALA A 339 -17.23 11.05 -1.48
CA ALA A 339 -18.32 12.00 -1.30
C ALA A 339 -19.38 11.49 -0.30
N LEU A 340 -19.72 10.20 -0.33
CA LEU A 340 -20.63 9.60 0.65
C LEU A 340 -20.01 9.56 2.05
N VAL A 341 -18.71 9.22 2.17
CA VAL A 341 -17.98 9.27 3.45
C VAL A 341 -18.03 10.67 4.03
N LEU A 342 -17.75 11.71 3.24
CA LEU A 342 -17.78 13.10 3.70
C LEU A 342 -19.20 13.56 4.10
N ARG A 343 -20.23 13.06 3.42
CA ARG A 343 -21.64 13.33 3.78
C ARG A 343 -22.07 12.60 5.05
N SER A 344 -21.41 11.52 5.44
CA SER A 344 -21.77 10.73 6.62
C SER A 344 -21.40 11.39 7.95
N GLU A 345 -20.78 12.57 7.96
CA GLU A 345 -20.36 13.30 9.17
C GLU A 345 -21.45 13.37 10.26
N ARG A 346 -22.71 13.54 9.87
CA ARG A 346 -23.84 13.67 10.82
C ARG A 346 -24.43 12.34 11.28
N GLY A 347 -24.18 11.27 10.54
CA GLY A 347 -24.75 9.93 10.79
C GLY A 347 -23.76 8.94 11.40
N THR A 348 -22.50 9.31 11.54
CA THR A 348 -21.42 8.47 12.07
C THR A 348 -20.83 9.12 13.32
N SER A 349 -20.30 8.34 14.24
CA SER A 349 -19.62 8.88 15.42
C SER A 349 -18.45 9.78 15.01
N LYS A 350 -18.18 10.80 15.82
CA LYS A 350 -17.10 11.76 15.51
C LYS A 350 -15.72 11.09 15.45
N GLY A 351 -15.48 10.06 16.26
CA GLY A 351 -14.22 9.31 16.27
C GLY A 351 -14.02 8.52 14.99
N MET A 352 -15.06 7.80 14.55
CA MET A 352 -15.01 7.07 13.27
C MET A 352 -14.84 8.01 12.08
N PHE A 353 -15.58 9.12 12.05
CA PHE A 353 -15.45 10.12 10.98
C PHE A 353 -14.05 10.72 10.96
N ALA A 354 -13.45 11.01 12.13
CA ALA A 354 -12.06 11.47 12.22
C ALA A 354 -11.06 10.45 11.67
N CYS A 355 -11.26 9.15 11.96
CA CYS A 355 -10.46 8.07 11.36
C CYS A 355 -10.55 8.05 9.83
N MET A 356 -11.78 8.13 9.29
CA MET A 356 -12.01 8.18 7.84
C MET A 356 -11.32 9.40 7.23
N LEU A 357 -11.38 10.55 7.90
CA LEU A 357 -10.73 11.78 7.44
C LEU A 357 -9.20 11.65 7.44
N VAL A 358 -8.60 11.00 8.47
CA VAL A 358 -7.17 10.70 8.50
C VAL A 358 -6.78 9.82 7.32
N LEU A 359 -7.51 8.72 7.09
CA LEU A 359 -7.24 7.81 5.97
C LEU A 359 -7.33 8.53 4.63
N PHE A 360 -8.38 9.30 4.40
CA PHE A 360 -8.57 10.04 3.16
C PHE A 360 -7.46 11.05 2.93
N VAL A 361 -7.14 11.90 3.91
CA VAL A 361 -6.08 12.89 3.75
C VAL A 361 -4.71 12.24 3.56
N PHE A 362 -4.43 11.16 4.29
CA PHE A 362 -3.18 10.44 4.15
C PHE A 362 -3.06 9.76 2.77
N SER A 363 -4.16 9.26 2.20
CA SER A 363 -4.18 8.65 0.87
C SER A 363 -3.88 9.61 -0.28
N LEU A 364 -4.09 10.93 -0.07
CA LEU A 364 -3.70 11.95 -1.05
C LEU A 364 -2.18 12.15 -1.17
N PHE A 365 -1.43 11.76 -0.13
CA PHE A 365 0.03 11.97 -0.06
C PHE A 365 0.82 10.69 0.21
N SER A 366 0.17 9.52 0.18
CA SER A 366 0.78 8.23 0.47
C SER A 366 -0.05 7.10 -0.18
N TYR A 367 0.12 5.86 0.30
CA TYR A 367 -0.46 4.66 -0.30
C TYR A 367 -1.12 3.72 0.74
N PRO A 368 -1.97 4.21 1.68
CA PRO A 368 -2.56 3.34 2.69
C PRO A 368 -3.40 2.22 2.08
N PHE A 369 -4.16 2.48 1.01
CA PHE A 369 -5.02 1.49 0.37
C PHE A 369 -4.27 0.45 -0.49
N GLN A 370 -2.93 0.52 -0.54
CA GLN A 370 -2.09 -0.56 -1.06
C GLN A 370 -1.64 -1.53 0.05
N LEU A 371 -2.01 -1.29 1.28
CA LEU A 371 -1.58 -2.03 2.45
C LEU A 371 -2.79 -2.70 3.14
N LEU A 372 -2.75 -4.03 3.26
CA LEU A 372 -3.87 -4.82 3.77
C LEU A 372 -4.45 -4.33 5.12
N PRO A 373 -3.66 -3.91 6.13
CA PRO A 373 -4.21 -3.37 7.38
C PRO A 373 -5.14 -2.17 7.18
N PHE A 374 -4.77 -1.24 6.31
CA PHE A 374 -5.61 -0.06 6.04
C PHE A 374 -6.82 -0.39 5.18
N GLN A 375 -6.70 -1.35 4.26
CA GLN A 375 -7.83 -1.87 3.49
C GLN A 375 -8.86 -2.50 4.43
N VAL A 376 -8.43 -3.34 5.37
CA VAL A 376 -9.32 -3.96 6.38
C VAL A 376 -10.00 -2.90 7.26
N ILE A 377 -9.25 -1.93 7.79
CA ILE A 377 -9.84 -0.83 8.56
C ILE A 377 -10.80 -0.01 7.70
N GLY A 378 -10.43 0.30 6.46
CA GLY A 378 -11.29 1.00 5.51
C GLY A 378 -12.62 0.26 5.30
N VAL A 379 -12.57 -1.05 5.08
CA VAL A 379 -13.76 -1.91 4.97
C VAL A 379 -14.63 -1.81 6.23
N ILE A 380 -14.05 -1.97 7.42
CA ILE A 380 -14.79 -1.87 8.70
C ILE A 380 -15.47 -0.50 8.83
N LEU A 381 -14.75 0.58 8.53
CA LEU A 381 -15.29 1.94 8.62
C LEU A 381 -16.42 2.15 7.60
N LEU A 382 -16.27 1.68 6.35
CA LEU A 382 -17.28 1.81 5.31
C LEU A 382 -18.59 1.09 5.64
N THR A 383 -18.57 -0.01 6.43
CA THR A 383 -19.79 -0.70 6.83
C THR A 383 -20.75 0.17 7.64
N LYS A 384 -20.25 1.26 8.24
CA LYS A 384 -21.03 2.20 9.06
C LYS A 384 -21.48 3.46 8.30
N VAL A 385 -21.06 3.63 7.05
CA VAL A 385 -21.45 4.76 6.21
C VAL A 385 -22.81 4.51 5.58
N SER A 386 -23.84 5.20 6.04
CA SER A 386 -25.21 5.08 5.49
C SER A 386 -25.47 5.97 4.27
N GLY A 387 -24.62 6.97 4.06
CA GLY A 387 -24.76 7.94 2.95
C GLY A 387 -25.95 8.88 3.03
N GLY A 388 -26.75 8.82 4.07
CA GLY A 388 -27.92 9.71 4.29
C GLY A 388 -29.04 9.58 3.23
N VAL A 389 -28.92 8.67 2.28
CA VAL A 389 -29.89 8.41 1.21
C VAL A 389 -30.53 7.06 1.49
N THR A 390 -31.79 7.09 1.92
CA THR A 390 -32.63 5.91 2.14
C THR A 390 -33.19 5.37 0.80
N MET A 391 -32.34 5.07 -0.18
CA MET A 391 -32.75 4.18 -1.25
C MET A 391 -32.67 2.74 -0.71
N GLU A 392 -33.70 2.33 0.00
CA GLU A 392 -33.85 0.97 0.51
C GLU A 392 -34.27 0.03 -0.63
N LEU A 393 -33.41 -0.26 -1.55
CA LEU A 393 -33.55 -1.38 -2.47
C LEU A 393 -33.10 -2.66 -1.76
N GLY A 394 -33.99 -3.24 -0.96
CA GLY A 394 -33.67 -4.44 -0.19
C GLY A 394 -33.68 -5.69 -1.07
N LEU A 395 -32.55 -6.36 -1.19
CA LEU A 395 -32.52 -7.75 -1.61
C LEU A 395 -33.32 -8.60 -0.60
N SER A 396 -34.00 -9.64 -1.08
CA SER A 396 -34.70 -10.56 -0.19
C SER A 396 -33.70 -11.23 0.78
N LYS A 397 -34.17 -11.66 1.95
CA LYS A 397 -33.33 -12.40 2.91
C LYS A 397 -32.61 -13.58 2.23
N LYS A 398 -33.32 -14.33 1.38
CA LYS A 398 -32.75 -15.46 0.63
C LYS A 398 -31.64 -15.01 -0.32
N ALA A 399 -31.83 -13.92 -1.08
CA ALA A 399 -30.81 -13.41 -2.00
C ALA A 399 -29.55 -12.96 -1.26
N ASN A 400 -29.70 -12.29 -0.12
CA ASN A 400 -28.57 -11.89 0.72
C ASN A 400 -27.78 -13.10 1.22
N VAL A 401 -28.47 -14.15 1.73
CA VAL A 401 -27.82 -15.38 2.21
C VAL A 401 -27.09 -16.10 1.08
N VAL A 402 -27.68 -16.17 -0.11
CA VAL A 402 -27.04 -16.75 -1.30
C VAL A 402 -25.79 -15.95 -1.69
N LEU A 403 -25.87 -14.62 -1.67
CA LEU A 403 -24.72 -13.77 -1.97
C LEU A 403 -23.57 -14.00 -0.98
N LEU A 404 -23.86 -14.05 0.32
CA LEU A 404 -22.85 -14.34 1.34
C LEU A 404 -22.23 -15.73 1.14
N ALA A 405 -23.03 -16.74 0.86
CA ALA A 405 -22.57 -18.10 0.59
C ALA A 405 -21.67 -18.14 -0.66
N LEU A 406 -22.06 -17.46 -1.73
CA LEU A 406 -21.26 -17.35 -2.95
C LEU A 406 -19.93 -16.67 -2.69
N MET A 407 -19.91 -15.56 -1.95
CA MET A 407 -18.67 -14.84 -1.63
C MET A 407 -17.73 -15.66 -0.73
N SER A 408 -18.28 -16.39 0.25
CA SER A 408 -17.49 -17.33 1.05
C SER A 408 -16.92 -18.46 0.21
N PHE A 409 -17.68 -18.95 -0.78
CA PHE A 409 -17.19 -19.94 -1.74
C PHE A 409 -16.08 -19.39 -2.65
N PHE A 410 -16.20 -18.15 -3.15
CA PHE A 410 -15.12 -17.51 -3.90
C PHE A 410 -13.85 -17.32 -3.07
N CYS A 411 -13.97 -16.94 -1.79
CA CYS A 411 -12.81 -16.92 -0.90
C CYS A 411 -12.18 -18.31 -0.73
N TRP A 412 -13.01 -19.36 -0.63
CA TRP A 412 -12.50 -20.73 -0.55
C TRP A 412 -11.75 -21.15 -1.83
N LEU A 413 -12.23 -20.75 -3.00
CA LEU A 413 -11.49 -20.99 -4.26
C LEU A 413 -10.18 -20.19 -4.30
N GLY A 414 -10.14 -18.98 -3.71
CA GLY A 414 -8.93 -18.15 -3.61
C GLY A 414 -7.87 -18.73 -2.68
N LEU A 415 -8.28 -19.52 -1.70
CA LEU A 415 -7.41 -20.00 -0.63
C LEU A 415 -6.21 -20.84 -1.15
N ASP A 416 -6.44 -21.74 -2.10
CA ASP A 416 -5.37 -22.53 -2.75
C ASP A 416 -4.37 -21.63 -3.50
N PHE A 417 -4.88 -20.60 -4.19
CA PHE A 417 -4.03 -19.61 -4.85
C PHE A 417 -3.18 -18.84 -3.85
N THR A 418 -3.78 -18.30 -2.79
CA THR A 418 -3.06 -17.54 -1.75
C THR A 418 -2.00 -18.39 -1.05
N GLN A 419 -2.31 -19.65 -0.74
CA GLN A 419 -1.36 -20.58 -0.14
C GLN A 419 -0.14 -20.79 -1.05
N LYS A 420 -0.36 -21.09 -2.31
CA LYS A 420 0.72 -21.28 -3.29
C LYS A 420 1.52 -20.00 -3.53
N TYR A 421 0.86 -18.85 -3.50
CA TYR A 421 1.53 -17.55 -3.57
C TYR A 421 2.46 -17.31 -2.37
N VAL A 422 2.03 -17.65 -1.15
CA VAL A 422 2.87 -17.58 0.06
C VAL A 422 4.07 -18.53 -0.04
N GLU A 423 3.84 -19.78 -0.45
CA GLU A 423 4.91 -20.76 -0.67
C GLU A 423 5.95 -20.26 -1.66
N ALA A 424 5.52 -19.67 -2.76
CA ALA A 424 6.41 -19.12 -3.79
C ALA A 424 7.20 -17.91 -3.28
N ARG A 425 6.62 -17.04 -2.48
CA ARG A 425 7.38 -15.93 -1.84
C ARG A 425 8.44 -16.43 -0.87
N VAL A 426 8.16 -17.46 -0.11
CA VAL A 426 9.16 -18.11 0.76
C VAL A 426 10.25 -18.77 -0.09
N SER A 427 9.88 -19.45 -1.18
CA SER A 427 10.84 -20.05 -2.12
C SER A 427 11.74 -19.00 -2.76
N SER A 428 11.22 -17.83 -3.14
CA SER A 428 12.02 -16.75 -3.76
C SER A 428 13.17 -16.28 -2.88
N GLN A 429 13.01 -16.31 -1.56
CA GLN A 429 14.09 -15.98 -0.62
C GLN A 429 15.20 -17.04 -0.62
N LYS A 430 14.85 -18.31 -0.83
CA LYS A 430 15.80 -19.42 -0.94
C LYS A 430 16.56 -19.38 -2.28
N CYS A 431 15.93 -18.88 -3.35
CA CYS A 431 16.57 -18.76 -4.68
C CYS A 431 17.84 -17.90 -4.67
N VAL A 432 17.96 -16.97 -3.73
CA VAL A 432 19.15 -16.13 -3.57
C VAL A 432 20.34 -16.95 -3.02
N LEU A 433 20.07 -18.04 -2.31
CA LEU A 433 21.07 -18.83 -1.58
C LEU A 433 21.47 -20.12 -2.31
N PHE A 434 20.60 -20.69 -3.14
CA PHE A 434 20.79 -22.01 -3.75
C PHE A 434 20.43 -21.99 -5.24
N SER A 435 21.31 -22.55 -6.09
CA SER A 435 21.09 -22.69 -7.55
C SER A 435 20.92 -24.16 -7.97
N ASP A 436 20.31 -24.97 -7.12
CA ASP A 436 20.17 -26.40 -7.33
C ASP A 436 19.02 -26.76 -8.31
N ALA A 437 19.19 -27.86 -9.07
CA ALA A 437 18.23 -28.31 -10.08
C ALA A 437 16.83 -28.59 -9.51
N VAL A 438 16.75 -29.05 -8.25
CA VAL A 438 15.48 -29.30 -7.53
C VAL A 438 14.71 -28.00 -7.35
N PHE A 439 15.35 -26.96 -6.84
CA PHE A 439 14.72 -25.65 -6.64
C PHE A 439 14.28 -25.00 -7.95
N ILE A 440 15.03 -25.19 -9.04
CA ILE A 440 14.63 -24.71 -10.38
C ILE A 440 13.31 -25.34 -10.79
N LYS A 441 13.14 -26.67 -10.61
CA LYS A 441 11.91 -27.37 -10.94
C LYS A 441 10.73 -26.91 -10.09
N GLU A 442 10.92 -26.75 -8.79
CA GLU A 442 9.91 -26.24 -7.86
C GLU A 442 9.45 -24.82 -8.25
N ASN A 443 10.38 -23.92 -8.56
CA ASN A 443 10.04 -22.56 -8.97
C ASN A 443 9.28 -22.49 -10.30
N TYR A 444 9.50 -23.41 -11.24
CA TYR A 444 8.67 -23.50 -12.44
C TYR A 444 7.23 -23.90 -12.12
N GLN A 445 7.00 -24.77 -11.13
CA GLN A 445 5.65 -25.17 -10.70
C GLN A 445 4.89 -24.03 -10.01
N LEU A 446 5.62 -23.13 -9.33
CA LEU A 446 5.05 -21.98 -8.64
C LEU A 446 4.86 -20.75 -9.56
N LEU A 447 5.40 -20.78 -10.77
CA LEU A 447 5.40 -19.64 -11.69
C LEU A 447 3.98 -19.16 -12.03
N ASP A 448 3.00 -20.06 -12.19
CA ASP A 448 1.62 -19.71 -12.54
C ASP A 448 0.93 -18.89 -11.43
N PHE A 449 1.37 -19.04 -10.18
CA PHE A 449 0.84 -18.32 -9.03
C PHE A 449 1.59 -17.00 -8.75
N CYS A 450 2.87 -16.91 -9.12
CA CYS A 450 3.75 -15.79 -8.82
C CYS A 450 4.26 -15.03 -10.04
N CYS A 451 3.64 -15.23 -11.20
CA CYS A 451 4.00 -14.51 -12.43
C CYS A 451 3.85 -12.99 -12.34
N GLN A 452 3.14 -12.48 -11.34
CA GLN A 452 2.97 -11.05 -11.05
C GLN A 452 3.83 -10.56 -9.86
N ASP A 453 4.62 -11.42 -9.22
CA ASP A 453 5.56 -11.00 -8.17
C ASP A 453 6.93 -10.71 -8.77
N LYS A 454 7.27 -9.41 -8.88
CA LYS A 454 8.56 -8.96 -9.40
C LYS A 454 9.75 -9.52 -8.61
N ASN A 455 9.63 -9.69 -7.29
CA ASN A 455 10.71 -10.21 -6.45
C ASN A 455 10.96 -11.69 -6.73
N PHE A 456 9.87 -12.47 -6.89
CA PHE A 456 9.95 -13.86 -7.30
C PHE A 456 10.62 -13.99 -8.67
N LEU A 457 10.14 -13.24 -9.67
CA LEU A 457 10.70 -13.30 -11.04
C LEU A 457 12.18 -12.90 -11.08
N PHE A 458 12.56 -11.86 -10.33
CA PHE A 458 13.96 -11.43 -10.26
C PHE A 458 14.85 -12.47 -9.57
N GLY A 459 14.42 -13.03 -8.44
CA GLY A 459 15.12 -14.08 -7.71
C GLY A 459 15.27 -15.34 -8.56
N PHE A 460 14.20 -15.78 -9.21
CA PHE A 460 14.24 -16.95 -10.10
C PHE A 460 15.13 -16.72 -11.33
N SER A 461 15.11 -15.51 -11.90
CA SER A 461 16.03 -15.16 -13.01
C SER A 461 17.50 -15.24 -12.60
N LYS A 462 17.83 -14.79 -11.38
CA LYS A 462 19.20 -14.93 -10.84
C LYS A 462 19.60 -16.38 -10.65
N MET A 463 18.71 -17.22 -10.14
CA MET A 463 18.96 -18.65 -9.99
C MET A 463 19.25 -19.29 -11.35
N LEU A 464 18.43 -19.02 -12.38
CA LEU A 464 18.63 -19.51 -13.74
C LEU A 464 19.95 -19.01 -14.34
N GLN A 465 20.32 -17.75 -14.11
CA GLN A 465 21.62 -17.20 -14.52
C GLN A 465 22.78 -17.97 -13.88
N SER A 466 22.74 -18.20 -12.56
CA SER A 466 23.77 -18.92 -11.83
C SER A 466 23.91 -20.37 -12.31
N ALA A 467 22.82 -20.98 -12.79
CA ALA A 467 22.80 -22.30 -13.40
C ALA A 467 23.23 -22.32 -14.87
N GLY A 468 23.67 -21.20 -15.45
CA GLY A 468 24.04 -21.07 -16.86
C GLY A 468 22.87 -21.07 -17.85
N ARG A 469 21.62 -21.05 -17.36
CA ARG A 469 20.39 -21.08 -18.18
C ARG A 469 19.99 -19.65 -18.59
N TYR A 470 20.86 -18.98 -19.37
CA TYR A 470 20.71 -17.55 -19.69
C TYR A 470 19.43 -17.21 -20.47
N MET A 471 19.02 -18.07 -21.43
CA MET A 471 17.81 -17.84 -22.22
C MET A 471 16.55 -17.94 -21.38
N ASP A 472 16.48 -18.93 -20.47
CA ASP A 472 15.36 -19.09 -19.55
C ASP A 472 15.30 -17.93 -18.54
N SER A 473 16.47 -17.50 -18.03
CA SER A 473 16.59 -16.30 -17.21
C SER A 473 16.03 -15.07 -17.94
N ASN A 474 16.40 -14.86 -19.21
CA ASN A 474 15.89 -13.77 -20.03
C ASN A 474 14.38 -13.83 -20.24
N ALA A 475 13.80 -15.03 -20.39
CA ALA A 475 12.35 -15.19 -20.47
C ALA A 475 11.62 -14.75 -19.19
N MET A 476 12.16 -15.08 -18.01
CA MET A 476 11.64 -14.62 -16.72
C MET A 476 11.83 -13.11 -16.52
N LEU A 477 13.00 -12.57 -16.91
CA LEU A 477 13.26 -11.13 -16.86
C LEU A 477 12.29 -10.33 -17.74
N LEU A 478 11.91 -10.83 -18.91
CA LEU A 478 10.92 -10.19 -19.78
C LEU A 478 9.55 -10.13 -19.13
N LYS A 479 9.14 -11.17 -18.37
CA LYS A 479 7.91 -11.13 -17.57
C LYS A 479 8.05 -10.08 -16.45
N GLY A 480 9.19 -10.02 -15.77
CA GLY A 480 9.44 -9.07 -14.69
C GLY A 480 9.50 -7.61 -15.16
N ILE A 481 10.05 -7.33 -16.32
CA ILE A 481 10.11 -5.98 -16.94
C ILE A 481 8.69 -5.42 -17.15
N LYS A 482 7.71 -6.26 -17.49
CA LYS A 482 6.33 -5.83 -17.69
C LYS A 482 5.61 -5.37 -16.41
N ILE A 483 6.10 -5.79 -15.24
CA ILE A 483 5.47 -5.53 -13.95
C ILE A 483 6.36 -4.75 -12.97
N SER A 484 7.53 -4.29 -13.43
CA SER A 484 8.52 -3.61 -12.57
C SER A 484 9.11 -2.40 -13.26
N ASN A 485 9.36 -1.35 -12.49
CA ASN A 485 10.13 -0.18 -12.89
C ASN A 485 11.59 -0.23 -12.40
N ASP A 486 12.08 -1.39 -11.96
CA ASP A 486 13.48 -1.51 -11.50
C ASP A 486 14.40 -1.77 -12.70
N PRO A 487 15.34 -0.85 -13.01
CA PRO A 487 16.29 -1.02 -14.10
C PRO A 487 17.21 -2.25 -13.93
N MET A 488 17.27 -2.84 -12.73
CA MET A 488 18.07 -4.03 -12.47
C MET A 488 17.62 -5.26 -13.26
N PHE A 489 16.35 -5.33 -13.68
CA PHE A 489 15.89 -6.37 -14.61
C PHE A 489 16.60 -6.28 -15.97
N TRP A 490 16.75 -5.06 -16.48
CA TRP A 490 17.48 -4.82 -17.72
C TRP A 490 18.99 -5.07 -17.57
N VAL A 491 19.57 -4.66 -16.43
CA VAL A 491 20.98 -4.94 -16.13
C VAL A 491 21.26 -6.43 -16.09
N LEU A 492 20.41 -7.21 -15.41
CA LEU A 492 20.58 -8.67 -15.32
C LEU A 492 20.43 -9.33 -16.69
N LYS A 493 19.48 -8.87 -17.52
CA LYS A 493 19.32 -9.31 -18.90
C LYS A 493 20.54 -8.99 -19.75
N GLY A 494 21.12 -7.80 -19.60
CA GLY A 494 22.38 -7.42 -20.24
C GLY A 494 23.55 -8.29 -19.80
N ASN A 495 23.64 -8.64 -18.51
CA ASN A 495 24.65 -9.58 -18.02
C ASN A 495 24.49 -10.97 -18.64
N ASN A 496 23.27 -11.46 -18.85
CA ASN A 496 23.02 -12.73 -19.53
C ASN A 496 23.48 -12.68 -20.98
N PHE A 497 23.17 -11.61 -21.73
CA PHE A 497 23.63 -11.42 -23.11
C PHE A 497 25.17 -11.34 -23.19
N ARG A 498 25.79 -10.64 -22.23
CA ARG A 498 27.27 -10.61 -22.16
C ARG A 498 27.84 -12.02 -21.95
N SER A 499 27.27 -12.84 -21.07
CA SER A 499 27.70 -14.23 -20.84
C SER A 499 27.47 -15.13 -22.05
N MET A 500 26.58 -14.77 -22.97
CA MET A 500 26.35 -15.44 -24.25
C MET A 500 27.16 -14.81 -25.41
N GLU A 501 28.06 -13.88 -25.11
CA GLU A 501 28.87 -13.13 -26.10
C GLU A 501 28.05 -12.24 -27.06
N MET A 502 26.77 -12.01 -26.76
CA MET A 502 25.87 -11.12 -27.51
C MET A 502 26.05 -9.67 -27.03
N LEU A 503 27.23 -9.08 -27.35
CA LEU A 503 27.67 -7.83 -26.72
C LEU A 503 26.82 -6.61 -27.11
N ASP A 504 26.25 -6.57 -28.33
CA ASP A 504 25.41 -5.47 -28.78
C ASP A 504 24.04 -5.47 -28.07
N ASP A 505 23.50 -6.67 -27.83
CA ASP A 505 22.26 -6.82 -27.04
C ASP A 505 22.49 -6.45 -25.56
N ALA A 506 23.66 -6.79 -25.03
CA ALA A 506 24.03 -6.38 -23.66
C ALA A 506 24.10 -4.85 -23.54
N ILE A 507 24.73 -4.16 -24.49
CA ILE A 507 24.81 -2.69 -24.52
C ILE A 507 23.40 -2.09 -24.55
N ARG A 508 22.53 -2.57 -25.46
CA ARG A 508 21.15 -2.09 -25.55
C ARG A 508 20.40 -2.24 -24.21
N CYS A 509 20.57 -3.36 -23.51
CA CYS A 509 19.96 -3.56 -22.20
C CYS A 509 20.49 -2.57 -21.14
N TYR A 510 21.79 -2.29 -21.14
CA TYR A 510 22.38 -1.32 -20.21
C TYR A 510 21.95 0.12 -20.56
N ASP A 511 21.76 0.45 -21.84
CA ASP A 511 21.24 1.76 -22.27
C ASP A 511 19.82 1.97 -21.75
N VAL A 512 18.91 1.01 -21.94
CA VAL A 512 17.54 1.09 -21.40
C VAL A 512 17.54 1.25 -19.88
N ALA A 513 18.38 0.49 -19.17
CA ALA A 513 18.50 0.62 -17.72
C ALA A 513 18.99 2.00 -17.27
N ASP A 514 19.91 2.58 -18.03
CA ASP A 514 20.48 3.91 -17.78
C ASP A 514 19.47 5.03 -18.07
N GLU A 515 18.71 4.92 -19.17
CA GLU A 515 17.63 5.85 -19.53
C GLU A 515 16.49 5.85 -18.49
N MET A 516 16.17 4.69 -17.87
CA MET A 516 15.14 4.62 -16.83
C MET A 516 15.49 5.41 -15.57
N LEU A 517 16.74 5.33 -15.11
CA LEU A 517 17.19 6.01 -13.87
C LEU A 517 18.63 6.51 -14.01
N PRO A 518 18.83 7.69 -14.62
CA PRO A 518 20.16 8.23 -14.89
C PRO A 518 21.02 8.51 -13.65
N ASN A 519 20.41 8.61 -12.47
CA ASN A 519 21.13 8.79 -11.19
C ASN A 519 21.73 7.49 -10.63
N ARG A 520 21.43 6.32 -11.23
CA ARG A 520 22.02 5.03 -10.88
C ARG A 520 23.21 4.76 -11.80
N LEU A 521 24.43 4.86 -11.25
CA LEU A 521 25.66 4.72 -12.03
C LEU A 521 25.94 3.29 -12.52
N TYR A 522 25.32 2.28 -11.93
CA TYR A 522 25.64 0.88 -12.19
C TYR A 522 25.40 0.41 -13.64
N PRO A 523 24.29 0.79 -14.32
CA PRO A 523 24.10 0.46 -15.73
C PRO A 523 25.20 1.05 -16.63
N LEU A 524 25.51 2.35 -16.44
CA LEU A 524 26.56 3.04 -17.17
C LEU A 524 27.94 2.45 -16.90
N TYR A 525 28.21 2.07 -15.66
CA TYR A 525 29.43 1.35 -15.27
C TYR A 525 29.57 0.00 -16.01
N LYS A 526 28.49 -0.79 -16.10
CA LYS A 526 28.48 -2.05 -16.85
C LYS A 526 28.74 -1.85 -18.33
N LYS A 527 28.14 -0.83 -18.92
CA LYS A 527 28.38 -0.43 -20.31
C LYS A 527 29.85 -0.01 -20.55
N MET A 528 30.42 0.78 -19.64
CA MET A 528 31.80 1.20 -19.66
C MET A 528 32.76 0.00 -19.70
N LEU A 529 32.59 -0.97 -18.80
CA LEU A 529 33.38 -2.19 -18.74
C LEU A 529 33.26 -3.03 -20.03
N LEU A 530 32.07 -3.11 -20.60
CA LEU A 530 31.82 -3.87 -21.81
C LEU A 530 32.53 -3.25 -23.04
N TRP A 531 32.54 -1.91 -23.13
CA TRP A 531 33.31 -1.21 -24.16
C TRP A 531 34.84 -1.42 -24.01
N GLN A 532 35.31 -1.49 -22.76
CA GLN A 532 36.73 -1.82 -22.48
C GLN A 532 37.06 -3.24 -22.93
N GLU A 533 36.21 -4.22 -22.65
CA GLU A 533 36.35 -5.62 -23.10
C GLU A 533 36.39 -5.73 -24.64
N ARG A 534 35.57 -4.95 -25.34
CA ARG A 534 35.58 -4.86 -26.81
C ARG A 534 36.82 -4.15 -27.40
N GLY A 535 37.69 -3.62 -26.55
CA GLY A 535 38.85 -2.82 -26.99
C GLY A 535 38.49 -1.43 -27.51
N ASN A 536 37.21 -0.99 -27.37
CA ASN A 536 36.79 0.34 -27.80
C ASN A 536 37.06 1.38 -26.71
N VAL A 537 38.33 1.80 -26.61
CA VAL A 537 38.83 2.75 -25.61
C VAL A 537 38.09 4.09 -25.68
N THR A 538 37.73 4.54 -26.89
CA THR A 538 37.02 5.82 -27.07
C THR A 538 35.66 5.81 -26.40
N GLN A 539 34.86 4.77 -26.62
CA GLN A 539 33.53 4.65 -25.98
C GLN A 539 33.65 4.39 -24.48
N ALA A 540 34.63 3.59 -24.04
CA ALA A 540 34.89 3.37 -22.62
C ALA A 540 35.22 4.69 -21.90
N LYS A 541 36.12 5.52 -22.46
CA LYS A 541 36.44 6.86 -21.92
C LYS A 541 35.24 7.81 -21.92
N LYS A 542 34.38 7.77 -22.95
CA LYS A 542 33.15 8.56 -22.98
C LYS A 542 32.22 8.20 -21.80
N CYS A 543 31.97 6.90 -21.60
CA CYS A 543 31.15 6.41 -20.48
C CYS A 543 31.78 6.77 -19.12
N ALA A 544 33.12 6.64 -18.98
CA ALA A 544 33.81 7.01 -17.74
C ALA A 544 33.68 8.50 -17.42
N GLY A 545 33.85 9.37 -18.41
CA GLY A 545 33.68 10.82 -18.24
C GLY A 545 32.25 11.21 -17.88
N GLU A 546 31.27 10.52 -18.45
CA GLU A 546 29.87 10.71 -18.11
C GLU A 546 29.53 10.23 -16.69
N LEU A 547 30.05 9.05 -16.30
CA LEU A 547 29.86 8.49 -14.95
C LEU A 547 30.37 9.44 -13.85
N LEU A 548 31.55 10.09 -14.08
CA LEU A 548 32.10 11.03 -13.11
C LEU A 548 31.36 12.37 -13.06
N ARG A 549 30.67 12.77 -14.13
CA ARG A 549 29.83 14.00 -14.13
C ARG A 549 28.50 13.83 -13.40
N ARG A 550 27.98 12.61 -13.35
CA ARG A 550 26.68 12.34 -12.72
C ARG A 550 26.78 12.37 -11.20
N VAL A 551 25.79 12.99 -10.56
CA VAL A 551 25.66 13.02 -9.09
C VAL A 551 24.80 11.82 -8.66
N PRO A 552 25.35 10.84 -7.95
CA PRO A 552 24.58 9.70 -7.47
C PRO A 552 23.63 10.14 -6.36
N LYS A 553 22.43 9.57 -6.31
CA LYS A 553 21.44 9.85 -5.26
C LYS A 553 21.94 9.48 -3.86
N ARG A 554 22.79 8.45 -3.74
CA ARG A 554 23.42 8.01 -2.49
C ARG A 554 24.88 7.68 -2.75
N SER A 555 25.74 8.18 -1.87
CA SER A 555 27.14 7.77 -1.85
C SER A 555 27.25 6.45 -1.08
N SER A 556 27.86 5.44 -1.69
CA SER A 556 28.17 4.14 -1.09
C SER A 556 29.60 3.72 -1.47
N SER A 557 30.16 2.70 -0.78
CA SER A 557 31.46 2.12 -1.19
C SER A 557 31.45 1.69 -2.65
N ALA A 558 30.39 1.00 -3.09
CA ALA A 558 30.24 0.57 -4.48
C ALA A 558 30.25 1.74 -5.49
N VAL A 559 29.63 2.87 -5.15
CA VAL A 559 29.67 4.08 -6.00
C VAL A 559 31.08 4.63 -6.08
N LYS A 560 31.81 4.69 -4.97
CA LYS A 560 33.21 5.14 -4.95
C LYS A 560 34.12 4.23 -5.78
N ASP A 561 33.91 2.91 -5.69
CA ASP A 561 34.69 1.92 -6.48
C ASP A 561 34.43 2.09 -7.98
N MET A 562 33.16 2.31 -8.39
CA MET A 562 32.83 2.59 -9.81
C MET A 562 33.45 3.89 -10.29
N GLN A 563 33.47 4.94 -9.47
CA GLN A 563 34.12 6.21 -9.81
C GLN A 563 35.64 6.09 -9.87
N ALA A 564 36.25 5.34 -8.95
CA ALA A 564 37.70 5.07 -8.99
C ALA A 564 38.12 4.31 -10.28
N GLU A 565 37.31 3.32 -10.70
CA GLU A 565 37.58 2.59 -11.94
C GLU A 565 37.41 3.50 -13.18
N ALA A 566 36.42 4.39 -13.19
CA ALA A 566 36.27 5.37 -14.25
C ALA A 566 37.45 6.34 -14.32
N CYS A 567 38.03 6.77 -13.19
CA CYS A 567 39.24 7.56 -13.13
C CYS A 567 40.45 6.82 -13.73
N ARG A 568 40.58 5.52 -13.45
CA ARG A 568 41.66 4.69 -14.05
C ARG A 568 41.54 4.63 -15.56
N ILE A 569 40.34 4.44 -16.11
CA ILE A 569 40.10 4.40 -17.56
C ILE A 569 40.43 5.74 -18.23
N LEU A 570 40.21 6.85 -17.54
CA LEU A 570 40.55 8.18 -18.02
C LEU A 570 42.02 8.57 -17.80
N ASN A 571 42.82 7.78 -17.07
CA ASN A 571 44.16 8.09 -16.61
C ASN A 571 44.23 9.38 -15.75
N VAL A 572 43.20 9.65 -14.97
CA VAL A 572 43.16 10.77 -14.02
C VAL A 572 43.48 10.24 -12.62
N HIS A 573 44.56 10.73 -12.03
CA HIS A 573 44.85 10.45 -10.61
C HIS A 573 43.87 11.25 -9.73
N GLN A 574 43.20 10.57 -8.79
CA GLN A 574 42.39 11.21 -7.74
C GLN A 574 43.27 11.82 -6.66
#